data_8459a8da95233a6763b4116864cf4f7d
#
_entry.id   8459a8da95233a6763b4116864cf4f7d
#
_cell.length_a   1.000
_cell.length_b   1.000
_cell.length_c   1.000
_cell.angle_alpha   90.00
_cell.angle_beta   90.00
_cell.angle_gamma   90.00
#
_symmetry.space_group_name_H-M   'P 1'
#
loop_
_entity.id
_entity.type
_entity.pdbx_description
1 polymer ?
#
loop_
_entity_poly.entity_id
_entity_poly.type
_entity_poly.pdbx_seq_one_letter_code
_entity_poly.pdbx_strand_id
1 'polypeptide(L)' 'MPLNNILEVEIFDVWGVDFMGPFPSSFGNHYILVAVDYVSKWVEAIASPTNDVQVVMKLFKKIIFPWFGVPRVVISDG' A
#
# COMPACT_ATOMS: atom_id res chain seq x y z
N MET A 1 7.00 -33.41 -1.95
CA MET A 1 6.69 -32.77 -2.02
C MET A 1 6.62 -31.91 -1.82
N PRO A 2 6.79 -31.61 -1.83
CA PRO A 2 6.63 -30.71 -1.51
C PRO A 2 6.05 -29.93 -1.40
N LEU A 3 5.95 -29.49 -1.13
CA LEU A 3 5.40 -28.77 -0.90
C LEU A 3 5.23 -27.79 -1.21
N ASN A 4 5.22 -27.49 -1.41
CA ASN A 4 5.04 -26.62 -1.63
C ASN A 4 4.60 -25.83 -1.86
N ASN A 5 4.39 -25.44 -1.74
CA ASN A 5 3.91 -24.71 -1.77
C ASN A 5 3.48 -23.96 -1.80
N ILE A 6 3.54 -24.31 -1.83
CA ILE A 6 3.05 -23.54 -1.49
C ILE A 6 2.59 -22.17 -1.67
N LEU A 7 2.93 -21.23 -1.25
CA LEU A 7 2.47 -19.92 -1.46
C LEU A 7 3.22 -19.31 -2.58
N GLU A 8 2.70 -19.45 -3.76
CA GLU A 8 3.23 -18.68 -4.85
C GLU A 8 2.66 -17.30 -4.75
N VAL A 9 3.50 -16.36 -4.33
CA VAL A 9 3.12 -14.97 -4.29
C VAL A 9 3.59 -14.34 -5.58
N GLU A 10 2.64 -13.83 -6.36
CA GLU A 10 2.95 -13.16 -7.60
C GLU A 10 3.18 -11.68 -7.33
N ILE A 11 3.78 -11.00 -8.31
CA ILE A 11 3.96 -9.55 -8.17
C ILE A 11 2.61 -8.87 -8.01
N PHE A 12 2.56 -7.85 -7.17
CA PHE A 12 1.38 -7.03 -6.87
C PHE A 12 0.26 -7.78 -6.14
N ASP A 13 0.52 -9.00 -5.66
CA ASP A 13 -0.47 -9.74 -4.86
C ASP A 13 -0.48 -9.31 -3.40
N VAL A 14 0.68 -8.99 -2.86
CA VAL A 14 0.81 -8.64 -1.44
C VAL A 14 1.45 -7.27 -1.34
N TRP A 15 0.73 -6.36 -0.68
CA TRP A 15 1.19 -4.99 -0.48
C TRP A 15 1.31 -4.68 0.99
N GLY A 16 2.37 -3.99 1.35
CA GLY A 16 2.50 -3.43 2.69
C GLY A 16 2.22 -1.94 2.63
N VAL A 17 1.49 -1.42 3.60
CA VAL A 17 1.17 0.01 3.67
C VAL A 17 1.61 0.56 5.01
N ASP A 18 2.02 1.82 5.01
CA ASP A 18 2.42 2.50 6.21
C ASP A 18 2.21 4.00 6.04
N PHE A 19 1.92 4.67 7.15
CA PHE A 19 1.82 6.13 7.14
C PHE A 19 3.08 6.71 7.76
N MET A 20 3.58 7.77 7.15
CA MET A 20 4.69 8.55 7.68
C MET A 20 4.18 9.91 8.10
N GLY A 21 4.63 10.37 9.23
CA GLY A 21 4.24 11.68 9.76
C GLY A 21 3.91 11.61 11.24
N PRO A 22 3.27 12.63 11.80
CA PRO A 22 2.82 13.83 11.09
C PRO A 22 3.96 14.78 10.75
N PHE A 23 3.86 15.38 9.56
CA PHE A 23 4.78 16.40 9.09
C PHE A 23 4.14 17.78 9.21
N PRO A 24 4.91 18.86 9.15
CA PRO A 24 4.32 20.19 9.00
C PRO A 24 3.45 20.23 7.77
N SER A 25 2.32 20.94 7.87
CA SER A 25 1.36 20.97 6.78
C SER A 25 1.98 21.55 5.51
N SER A 26 1.74 20.85 4.40
CA SER A 26 2.11 21.32 3.08
C SER A 26 0.87 21.16 2.22
N PHE A 27 0.23 22.27 1.87
CA PHE A 27 -1.02 22.26 1.12
C PHE A 27 -2.10 21.42 1.83
N GLY A 28 -2.12 21.49 3.17
CA GLY A 28 -3.12 20.78 3.95
C GLY A 28 -2.82 19.33 4.27
N ASN A 29 -1.67 18.82 3.83
CA ASN A 29 -1.31 17.43 4.06
C ASN A 29 -0.29 17.31 5.17
N HIS A 30 -0.49 16.34 6.06
CA HIS A 30 0.39 16.08 7.19
C HIS A 30 1.02 14.70 7.14
N TYR A 31 0.53 13.83 6.27
CA TYR A 31 0.96 12.44 6.24
C TYR A 31 1.30 12.02 4.82
N ILE A 32 2.13 11.01 4.72
CA ILE A 32 2.40 10.33 3.45
C ILE A 32 2.05 8.87 3.65
N LEU A 33 1.14 8.36 2.83
CA LEU A 33 0.84 6.94 2.80
C LEU A 33 1.74 6.29 1.77
N VAL A 34 2.46 5.27 2.19
CA VAL A 34 3.39 4.53 1.33
C VAL A 34 2.89 3.11 1.21
N ALA A 35 2.82 2.62 -0.02
CA ALA A 35 2.45 1.23 -0.30
C ALA A 35 3.60 0.59 -1.09
N VAL A 36 4.00 -0.60 -0.68
CA VAL A 36 5.12 -1.31 -1.29
C VAL A 36 4.67 -2.71 -1.67
N ASP A 37 4.91 -3.08 -2.92
CA ASP A 37 4.70 -4.46 -3.34
C ASP A 37 5.83 -5.34 -2.81
N TYR A 38 5.47 -6.43 -2.13
CA TYR A 38 6.45 -7.26 -1.45
C TYR A 38 7.37 -7.99 -2.41
N VAL A 39 6.89 -8.32 -3.59
CA VAL A 39 7.68 -9.10 -4.55
C VAL A 39 8.58 -8.21 -5.39
N SER A 40 8.00 -7.21 -6.06
CA SER A 40 8.75 -6.37 -6.97
C SER A 40 9.46 -5.22 -6.27
N LYS A 41 9.02 -4.89 -5.04
CA LYS A 41 9.49 -3.73 -4.28
C LYS A 41 9.08 -2.41 -4.91
N TRP A 42 8.08 -2.44 -5.77
CA TRP A 42 7.51 -1.21 -6.33
C TRP A 42 6.87 -0.39 -5.22
N VAL A 43 7.02 0.91 -5.30
CA VAL A 43 6.52 1.82 -4.26
C VAL A 43 5.56 2.82 -4.87
N GLU A 44 4.41 2.97 -4.25
CA GLU A 44 3.47 4.05 -4.54
C GLU A 44 3.28 4.87 -3.28
N ALA A 45 3.11 6.17 -3.43
CA ALA A 45 2.95 7.04 -2.27
C ALA A 45 2.01 8.18 -2.61
N ILE A 46 1.22 8.59 -1.63
CA ILE A 46 0.36 9.76 -1.77
C ILE A 46 0.42 10.58 -0.49
N ALA A 47 0.27 11.89 -0.65
CA ALA A 47 0.14 12.79 0.48
C ALA A 47 -1.31 12.81 0.95
N SER A 48 -1.51 12.97 2.25
CA SER A 48 -2.84 12.94 2.83
C SER A 48 -2.93 13.85 4.04
N PRO A 49 -4.09 14.50 4.27
CA PRO A 49 -4.28 15.29 5.48
C PRO A 49 -4.45 14.44 6.73
N THR A 50 -4.82 13.17 6.58
CA THR A 50 -5.11 12.29 7.71
C THR A 50 -4.42 10.94 7.52
N ASN A 51 -4.43 10.14 8.58
CA ASN A 51 -3.83 8.81 8.56
C ASN A 51 -4.87 7.72 8.86
N ASP A 52 -6.03 7.80 8.21
CA ASP A 52 -7.09 6.85 8.47
C ASP A 52 -7.23 5.84 7.32
N VAL A 53 -8.06 4.82 7.56
CA VAL A 53 -8.21 3.72 6.62
C VAL A 53 -8.84 4.16 5.29
N GLN A 54 -9.59 5.26 5.28
CA GLN A 54 -10.21 5.73 4.06
C GLN A 54 -9.16 6.20 3.05
N VAL A 55 -8.05 6.73 3.55
CA VAL A 55 -6.94 7.13 2.68
C VAL A 55 -6.34 5.90 2.01
N VAL A 56 -6.19 4.81 2.76
CA VAL A 56 -5.68 3.55 2.21
C VAL A 56 -6.62 3.05 1.13
N MET A 57 -7.92 3.04 1.39
CA MET A 57 -8.90 2.61 0.41
C MET A 57 -8.85 3.47 -0.84
N LYS A 58 -8.68 4.76 -0.67
CA LYS A 58 -8.61 5.69 -1.78
C LYS A 58 -7.40 5.41 -2.66
N LEU A 59 -6.25 5.17 -2.04
CA LEU A 59 -5.04 4.85 -2.78
C LEU A 59 -5.24 3.58 -3.61
N PHE A 60 -5.78 2.54 -3.01
CA PHE A 60 -5.96 1.28 -3.71
C PHE A 60 -6.97 1.40 -4.84
N LYS A 61 -8.10 2.07 -4.60
CA LYS A 61 -9.13 2.22 -5.63
C LYS A 61 -8.68 3.08 -6.80
N LYS A 62 -7.90 4.12 -6.54
CA LYS A 62 -7.54 5.07 -7.59
C LYS A 62 -6.26 4.69 -8.32
N ILE A 63 -5.33 4.04 -7.64
CA ILE A 63 -4.01 3.79 -8.21
C ILE A 63 -3.74 2.30 -8.31
N ILE A 64 -3.88 1.57 -7.22
CA ILE A 64 -3.41 0.19 -7.19
C ILE A 64 -4.29 -0.71 -8.07
N PHE A 65 -5.61 -0.65 -7.88
CA PHE A 65 -6.51 -1.53 -8.61
C PHE A 65 -6.43 -1.32 -10.13
N PRO A 66 -6.49 -0.05 -10.64
CA PRO A 66 -6.46 0.15 -12.08
C PRO A 66 -5.13 -0.23 -12.72
N TRP A 67 -4.01 -0.01 -12.02
CA TRP A 67 -2.69 -0.20 -12.61
C TRP A 67 -2.09 -1.56 -12.31
N PHE A 68 -2.41 -2.14 -11.15
CA PHE A 68 -1.74 -3.36 -10.67
C PHE A 68 -2.70 -4.49 -10.35
N GLY A 69 -4.00 -4.25 -10.40
CA GLY A 69 -4.99 -5.26 -10.07
C GLY A 69 -5.34 -5.25 -8.58
N VAL A 70 -6.26 -6.14 -8.21
CA VAL A 70 -6.72 -6.25 -6.83
C VAL A 70 -5.80 -7.20 -6.09
N PRO A 71 -5.10 -6.74 -5.05
CA PRO A 71 -4.19 -7.59 -4.31
C PRO A 71 -4.95 -8.60 -3.46
N ARG A 72 -4.31 -9.72 -3.17
CA ARG A 72 -4.88 -10.71 -2.26
C ARG A 72 -4.76 -10.27 -0.82
N VAL A 73 -3.66 -9.62 -0.48
CA VAL A 73 -3.35 -9.30 0.92
C VAL A 73 -2.77 -7.90 0.99
N VAL A 74 -3.25 -7.14 1.95
CA VAL A 74 -2.67 -5.84 2.29
C VAL A 74 -2.29 -5.90 3.75
N ILE A 75 -1.01 -5.66 4.02
CA ILE A 75 -0.49 -5.70 5.38
C ILE A 75 -0.28 -4.27 5.86
N SER A 76 -0.90 -3.94 6.97
CA SER A 76 -0.77 -2.63 7.56
C SER A 76 0.12 -2.75 8.79
N ASP A 77 1.10 -1.85 8.89
CA ASP A 77 2.01 -1.84 10.00
C ASP A 77 1.54 -0.80 11.00
N GLY A 78 0.93 -1.24 12.01
CA GLY A 78 0.50 -0.31 13.03
C GLY A 78 -0.93 -0.33 13.29
#